data_73d07ed80cf2c1d51b49bf9965961f31
#
_entry.id   73d07ed80cf2c1d51b49bf9965961f31
#
_cell.length_a   1.000
_cell.length_b   1.000
_cell.length_c   1.000
_cell.angle_alpha   90.00
_cell.angle_beta   90.00
_cell.angle_gamma   90.00
#
_symmetry.space_group_name_H-M   'P 1'
#
loop_
_entity.id
_entity.type
_entity.pdbx_description
1 polymer ?
#
loop_
_entity_poly.entity_id
_entity_poly.type
_entity_poly.pdbx_seq_one_letter_code
_entity_poly.pdbx_strand_id
1 'polypeptide(L)'
;TIMKNASEDYTTTQYKTIKKLYEDYNKKMQSYQPHDIVHSDNDLLVSLNDIHYGANVHNAWNVYNSDICAEMMRSYLDRIIEIGKRHSSENCIVWANGDLISGNIHYSIAVTNKENVIQQITGVSELIATFLAELSEHFSTVSFISVAGNHSRISPNKENSLHTERLDDLVEWYIKARLQNFKNVFVMNDKIDETMYTIDIRGKTYLGIHGDYDGSAAKVQSLQTLAGKPVYAILSGHLHHNRVESIQGIKTVMAGSFMGVDD
;
A
#
# COMPACT_ATOMS: atom_id res chain seq x y z
N THR A 1 41.80 -11.11 13.04
CA THR A 1 41.77 -11.76 11.70
C THR A 1 40.38 -12.34 11.44
N ILE A 2 39.72 -12.99 12.41
CA ILE A 2 38.39 -13.62 12.25
C ILE A 2 37.30 -12.56 12.07
N MET A 3 37.35 -11.44 12.79
CA MET A 3 36.36 -10.35 12.62
C MET A 3 36.46 -9.62 11.26
N LYS A 4 37.68 -9.52 10.70
CA LYS A 4 37.87 -8.92 9.37
C LYS A 4 37.26 -9.76 8.26
N ASN A 5 37.42 -11.06 8.32
CA ASN A 5 36.85 -11.98 7.33
C ASN A 5 35.32 -12.03 7.40
N ALA A 6 34.70 -11.98 8.58
CA ALA A 6 33.25 -11.96 8.74
C ALA A 6 32.62 -10.67 8.17
N SER A 7 33.29 -9.51 8.32
CA SER A 7 32.77 -8.26 7.77
C SER A 7 32.93 -8.17 6.24
N GLU A 8 34.00 -8.72 5.68
CA GLU A 8 34.22 -8.80 4.24
C GLU A 8 33.24 -9.76 3.56
N ASP A 9 32.95 -10.92 4.16
CA ASP A 9 31.94 -11.87 3.67
C ASP A 9 30.52 -11.30 3.73
N TYR A 10 30.18 -10.60 4.81
CA TYR A 10 28.89 -9.95 4.97
C TYR A 10 28.67 -8.85 3.91
N THR A 11 29.65 -7.98 3.72
CA THR A 11 29.59 -6.90 2.72
C THR A 11 29.55 -7.46 1.31
N THR A 12 30.28 -8.52 1.02
CA THR A 12 30.30 -9.18 -0.29
C THR A 12 28.98 -9.88 -0.58
N THR A 13 28.37 -10.49 0.42
CA THR A 13 27.06 -11.15 0.30
C THR A 13 25.96 -10.11 0.07
N GLN A 14 25.96 -9.00 0.81
CA GLN A 14 25.02 -7.90 0.59
C GLN A 14 25.17 -7.29 -0.81
N TYR A 15 26.40 -7.03 -1.26
CA TYR A 15 26.64 -6.52 -2.60
C TYR A 15 26.13 -7.47 -3.70
N LYS A 16 26.37 -8.77 -3.55
CA LYS A 16 25.85 -9.79 -4.50
C LYS A 16 24.32 -9.84 -4.50
N THR A 17 23.71 -9.74 -3.33
CA THR A 17 22.24 -9.72 -3.21
C THR A 17 21.66 -8.47 -3.85
N ILE A 18 22.21 -7.30 -3.57
CA ILE A 18 21.79 -6.02 -4.18
C ILE A 18 21.99 -6.06 -5.70
N LYS A 19 23.15 -6.57 -6.16
CA LYS A 19 23.43 -6.71 -7.58
C LYS A 19 22.45 -7.66 -8.28
N LYS A 20 22.14 -8.80 -7.67
CA LYS A 20 21.16 -9.76 -8.18
C LYS A 20 19.76 -9.17 -8.22
N LEU A 21 19.33 -8.49 -7.16
CA LEU A 21 18.06 -7.76 -7.12
C LEU A 21 17.99 -6.69 -8.22
N TYR A 22 19.08 -5.96 -8.45
CA TYR A 22 19.16 -4.96 -9.51
C TYR A 22 19.13 -5.58 -10.92
N GLU A 23 19.80 -6.71 -11.12
CA GLU A 23 19.82 -7.44 -12.41
C GLU A 23 18.46 -8.09 -12.70
N ASP A 24 17.83 -8.74 -11.72
CA ASP A 24 16.49 -9.32 -11.83
C ASP A 24 15.44 -8.24 -12.06
N TYR A 25 15.66 -7.09 -11.46
CA TYR A 25 14.82 -5.91 -11.57
C TYR A 25 14.89 -5.26 -12.96
N ASN A 26 16.08 -5.04 -13.48
CA ASN A 26 16.24 -4.48 -14.84
C ASN A 26 15.69 -5.42 -15.93
N LYS A 27 15.67 -6.73 -15.71
CA LYS A 27 15.03 -7.68 -16.62
C LYS A 27 13.50 -7.59 -16.61
N LYS A 28 12.89 -7.33 -15.46
CA LYS A 28 11.42 -7.25 -15.31
C LYS A 28 10.82 -5.92 -15.78
N MET A 29 11.60 -4.85 -15.86
CA MET A 29 11.12 -3.53 -16.28
C MET A 29 11.29 -3.25 -17.79
N GLN A 30 11.38 -4.29 -18.62
CA GLN A 30 11.38 -4.10 -20.07
C GLN A 30 9.95 -3.84 -20.55
N SER A 31 9.78 -2.66 -21.09
CA SER A 31 8.67 -2.10 -21.87
C SER A 31 7.34 -2.86 -21.84
N TYR A 32 6.37 -2.21 -21.20
CA TYR A 32 4.94 -2.47 -21.33
C TYR A 32 4.57 -2.79 -22.79
N GLN A 33 3.99 -3.95 -22.99
CA GLN A 33 3.25 -4.32 -24.19
C GLN A 33 1.78 -4.37 -23.81
N PRO A 34 0.93 -3.50 -24.37
CA PRO A 34 -0.50 -3.56 -24.09
C PRO A 34 -1.05 -4.90 -24.60
N HIS A 35 -1.61 -5.68 -23.67
CA HIS A 35 -2.47 -6.81 -24.05
C HIS A 35 -3.85 -6.31 -24.49
N ASP A 36 -4.67 -7.20 -25.06
CA ASP A 36 -6.02 -6.86 -25.51
C ASP A 36 -6.82 -6.19 -24.38
N ILE A 37 -7.05 -4.89 -24.55
CA ILE A 37 -7.76 -4.06 -23.57
C ILE A 37 -9.24 -4.36 -23.68
N VAL A 38 -9.86 -4.75 -22.57
CA VAL A 38 -11.31 -4.88 -22.47
C VAL A 38 -11.90 -3.50 -22.22
N HIS A 39 -12.71 -3.00 -23.15
CA HIS A 39 -13.52 -1.80 -22.93
C HIS A 39 -14.85 -2.17 -22.28
N SER A 40 -15.12 -1.64 -21.10
CA SER A 40 -16.34 -1.91 -20.35
C SER A 40 -16.71 -0.75 -19.42
N ASP A 41 -17.89 -0.86 -18.81
CA ASP A 41 -18.37 0.09 -17.80
C ASP A 41 -17.99 -0.33 -16.37
N ASN A 42 -17.15 -1.36 -16.19
CA ASN A 42 -16.72 -1.85 -14.90
C ASN A 42 -15.27 -1.47 -14.62
N ASP A 43 -14.99 -0.99 -13.43
CA ASP A 43 -13.66 -0.80 -12.89
C ASP A 43 -13.50 -1.67 -11.64
N LEU A 44 -12.27 -2.09 -11.38
CA LEU A 44 -11.92 -2.85 -10.18
C LEU A 44 -11.28 -1.93 -9.15
N LEU A 45 -11.85 -1.90 -7.95
CA LEU A 45 -11.31 -1.17 -6.81
C LEU A 45 -10.62 -2.15 -5.86
N VAL A 46 -9.33 -1.99 -5.67
CA VAL A 46 -8.45 -2.90 -4.94
C VAL A 46 -7.91 -2.23 -3.69
N SER A 47 -8.06 -2.88 -2.54
CA SER A 47 -7.50 -2.44 -1.26
C SER A 47 -6.09 -2.98 -1.05
N LEU A 48 -5.18 -2.12 -0.61
CA LEU A 48 -3.81 -2.48 -0.25
C LEU A 48 -3.40 -1.72 1.02
N ASN A 49 -4.09 -2.00 2.12
CA ASN A 49 -3.93 -1.30 3.40
C ASN A 49 -3.23 -2.18 4.42
N ASP A 50 -2.63 -1.53 5.42
CA ASP A 50 -2.12 -2.18 6.62
C ASP A 50 -1.22 -3.39 6.27
N ILE A 51 -0.25 -3.16 5.37
CA ILE A 51 0.71 -4.18 4.93
C ILE A 51 1.67 -4.48 6.08
N HIS A 52 2.07 -3.47 6.84
CA HIS A 52 3.04 -3.58 7.93
C HIS A 52 4.30 -4.34 7.52
N TYR A 53 4.83 -4.01 6.34
CA TYR A 53 6.05 -4.66 5.85
C TYR A 53 7.19 -4.51 6.84
N GLY A 54 7.85 -5.61 7.16
CA GLY A 54 8.89 -5.70 8.18
C GLY A 54 8.41 -6.19 9.54
N ALA A 55 7.09 -6.27 9.78
CA ALA A 55 6.56 -6.94 10.95
C ALA A 55 6.98 -8.42 10.96
N ASN A 56 7.25 -8.92 12.15
CA ASN A 56 7.58 -10.33 12.36
C ASN A 56 6.66 -10.90 13.44
N VAL A 57 5.55 -11.48 12.99
CA VAL A 57 4.53 -12.10 13.85
C VAL A 57 4.72 -13.60 13.83
N HIS A 58 4.76 -14.21 15.00
CA HIS A 58 4.80 -15.66 15.12
C HIS A 58 4.09 -16.07 16.41
N ASN A 59 2.80 -16.31 16.31
CA ASN A 59 1.95 -16.76 17.40
C ASN A 59 1.06 -17.93 16.99
N ALA A 60 0.13 -18.37 17.85
CA ALA A 60 -0.74 -19.50 17.57
C ALA A 60 -1.77 -19.23 16.45
N TRP A 61 -2.00 -17.97 16.10
CA TRP A 61 -3.05 -17.54 15.18
C TRP A 61 -2.51 -17.03 13.85
N ASN A 62 -1.26 -16.53 13.84
CA ASN A 62 -0.69 -15.88 12.68
C ASN A 62 0.83 -16.09 12.59
N VAL A 63 1.30 -16.26 11.36
CA VAL A 63 2.72 -16.18 11.01
C VAL A 63 2.85 -15.19 9.86
N TYR A 64 3.58 -14.10 10.09
CA TYR A 64 3.79 -13.06 9.11
C TYR A 64 5.22 -12.51 9.18
N ASN A 65 5.80 -12.28 8.03
CA ASN A 65 7.08 -11.60 7.82
C ASN A 65 7.16 -11.13 6.36
N SER A 66 8.24 -10.47 5.98
CA SER A 66 8.43 -9.90 4.64
C SER A 66 8.41 -10.96 3.52
N ASP A 67 8.88 -12.18 3.78
CA ASP A 67 8.87 -13.26 2.78
C ASP A 67 7.42 -13.73 2.54
N ILE A 68 6.66 -13.95 3.63
CA ILE A 68 5.23 -14.30 3.57
C ILE A 68 4.43 -13.16 2.92
N CYS A 69 4.74 -11.91 3.26
CA CYS A 69 4.12 -10.75 2.62
C CYS A 69 4.28 -10.79 1.09
N ALA A 70 5.47 -11.10 0.60
CA ALA A 70 5.72 -11.19 -0.84
C ALA A 70 4.94 -12.33 -1.50
N GLU A 71 4.82 -13.48 -0.83
CA GLU A 71 4.00 -14.61 -1.31
C GLU A 71 2.51 -14.27 -1.33
N MET A 72 2.02 -13.63 -0.28
CA MET A 72 0.63 -13.17 -0.20
C MET A 72 0.33 -12.13 -1.29
N MET A 73 1.24 -11.18 -1.53
CA MET A 73 1.09 -10.17 -2.58
C MET A 73 0.97 -10.82 -3.96
N ARG A 74 1.76 -11.85 -4.25
CA ARG A 74 1.66 -12.62 -5.50
C ARG A 74 0.31 -13.32 -5.63
N SER A 75 -0.12 -14.02 -4.58
CA SER A 75 -1.42 -14.70 -4.57
C SER A 75 -2.59 -13.71 -4.71
N TYR A 76 -2.46 -12.54 -4.09
CA TYR A 76 -3.44 -11.46 -4.19
C TYR A 76 -3.52 -10.90 -5.61
N LEU A 77 -2.37 -10.69 -6.26
CA LEU A 77 -2.28 -10.27 -7.66
C LEU A 77 -3.03 -11.23 -8.59
N ASP A 78 -2.77 -12.55 -8.46
CA ASP A 78 -3.42 -13.57 -9.27
C ASP A 78 -4.96 -13.52 -9.11
N ARG A 79 -5.45 -13.34 -7.88
CA ARG A 79 -6.88 -13.20 -7.60
C ARG A 79 -7.49 -11.92 -8.16
N ILE A 80 -6.78 -10.81 -8.10
CA ILE A 80 -7.22 -9.53 -8.70
C ILE A 80 -7.37 -9.69 -10.21
N ILE A 81 -6.40 -10.30 -10.87
CA ILE A 81 -6.44 -10.55 -12.31
C ILE A 81 -7.62 -11.47 -12.67
N GLU A 82 -7.83 -12.55 -11.90
CA GLU A 82 -8.98 -13.45 -12.08
C GLU A 82 -10.31 -12.72 -11.94
N ILE A 83 -10.47 -11.91 -10.89
CA ILE A 83 -11.69 -11.14 -10.63
C ILE A 83 -11.90 -10.09 -11.72
N GLY A 84 -10.86 -9.37 -12.11
CA GLY A 84 -10.88 -8.39 -13.18
C GLY A 84 -11.38 -8.99 -14.49
N LYS A 85 -10.84 -10.13 -14.88
CA LYS A 85 -11.28 -10.88 -16.08
C LYS A 85 -12.74 -11.34 -15.98
N ARG A 86 -13.12 -11.92 -14.81
CA ARG A 86 -14.49 -12.42 -14.57
C ARG A 86 -15.54 -11.32 -14.70
N HIS A 87 -15.22 -10.11 -14.26
CA HIS A 87 -16.13 -8.95 -14.29
C HIS A 87 -15.87 -8.03 -15.47
N SER A 88 -15.00 -8.39 -16.40
CA SER A 88 -14.61 -7.55 -17.54
C SER A 88 -14.21 -6.14 -17.10
N SER A 89 -13.42 -6.03 -16.03
CA SER A 89 -13.02 -4.72 -15.49
C SER A 89 -12.01 -4.05 -16.43
N GLU A 90 -12.30 -2.81 -16.84
CA GLU A 90 -11.46 -2.05 -17.76
C GLU A 90 -10.26 -1.46 -17.05
N ASN A 91 -10.49 -0.81 -15.90
CA ASN A 91 -9.46 -0.14 -15.12
C ASN A 91 -9.32 -0.79 -13.74
N CYS A 92 -8.12 -0.66 -13.16
CA CYS A 92 -7.83 -1.08 -11.80
C CYS A 92 -7.42 0.14 -10.97
N ILE A 93 -8.11 0.37 -9.86
CA ILE A 93 -7.79 1.43 -8.91
C ILE A 93 -7.31 0.79 -7.61
N VAL A 94 -6.04 0.96 -7.30
CA VAL A 94 -5.42 0.46 -6.06
C VAL A 94 -5.39 1.60 -5.05
N TRP A 95 -6.09 1.43 -3.94
CA TRP A 95 -6.09 2.37 -2.84
C TRP A 95 -5.33 1.80 -1.65
N ALA A 96 -4.38 2.57 -1.13
CA ALA A 96 -3.50 2.22 -0.05
C ALA A 96 -3.62 3.27 1.07
N ASN A 97 -4.45 2.98 2.07
CA ASN A 97 -4.76 3.94 3.12
C ASN A 97 -3.85 3.77 4.34
N GLY A 98 -2.53 3.73 4.08
CA GLY A 98 -1.50 3.80 5.11
C GLY A 98 -1.08 2.46 5.72
N ASP A 99 -0.16 2.58 6.66
CA ASP A 99 0.51 1.49 7.36
C ASP A 99 1.12 0.46 6.41
N LEU A 100 1.82 0.99 5.38
CA LEU A 100 2.55 0.16 4.42
C LEU A 100 3.78 -0.48 5.05
N ILE A 101 4.39 0.19 6.01
CA ILE A 101 5.53 -0.30 6.82
C ILE A 101 5.09 -0.59 8.25
N SER A 102 5.78 -1.51 8.92
CA SER A 102 5.61 -1.75 10.35
C SER A 102 6.10 -0.57 11.20
N GLY A 103 7.08 0.18 10.68
CA GLY A 103 7.64 1.34 11.35
C GLY A 103 8.44 0.99 12.60
N ASN A 104 8.69 2.00 13.43
CA ASN A 104 9.43 1.86 14.68
C ASN A 104 8.90 2.77 15.80
N ILE A 105 7.64 3.21 15.69
CA ILE A 105 7.03 4.14 16.64
C ILE A 105 6.78 3.52 18.03
N HIS A 106 6.64 2.20 18.09
CA HIS A 106 6.51 1.46 19.34
C HIS A 106 7.74 0.58 19.56
N TYR A 107 8.33 0.66 20.76
CA TYR A 107 9.54 -0.10 21.08
C TYR A 107 9.33 -1.61 20.92
N SER A 108 8.21 -2.15 21.38
CA SER A 108 7.85 -3.56 21.22
C SER A 108 7.86 -4.02 19.77
N ILE A 109 7.31 -3.21 18.87
CA ILE A 109 7.28 -3.47 17.44
C ILE A 109 8.70 -3.35 16.85
N ALA A 110 9.40 -2.28 17.20
CA ALA A 110 10.74 -2.01 16.65
C ALA A 110 11.74 -3.13 16.95
N VAL A 111 11.66 -3.77 18.12
CA VAL A 111 12.57 -4.86 18.52
C VAL A 111 12.20 -6.22 17.93
N THR A 112 10.97 -6.40 17.51
CA THR A 112 10.48 -7.65 16.89
C THR A 112 10.52 -7.62 15.37
N ASN A 113 10.62 -6.43 14.76
CA ASN A 113 10.72 -6.31 13.31
C ASN A 113 11.93 -7.08 12.75
N LYS A 114 11.71 -7.76 11.63
CA LYS A 114 12.77 -8.47 10.90
C LYS A 114 13.71 -7.48 10.18
N GLU A 115 13.14 -6.42 9.59
CA GLU A 115 13.85 -5.39 8.83
C GLU A 115 13.88 -4.06 9.61
N ASN A 116 14.98 -3.33 9.48
CA ASN A 116 15.02 -1.93 9.93
C ASN A 116 14.15 -1.03 9.01
N VAL A 117 13.82 0.16 9.48
CA VAL A 117 12.91 1.08 8.78
C VAL A 117 13.32 1.40 7.33
N ILE A 118 14.60 1.51 7.05
CA ILE A 118 15.09 1.76 5.68
C ILE A 118 14.82 0.54 4.78
N GLN A 119 15.06 -0.66 5.29
CA GLN A 119 14.78 -1.91 4.59
C GLN A 119 13.27 -2.10 4.38
N GLN A 120 12.45 -1.70 5.37
CA GLN A 120 10.99 -1.73 5.25
C GLN A 120 10.53 -0.83 4.10
N ILE A 121 10.97 0.43 4.07
CA ILE A 121 10.59 1.39 3.01
C ILE A 121 11.04 0.88 1.64
N THR A 122 12.30 0.48 1.50
CA THR A 122 12.82 0.02 0.21
C THR A 122 12.16 -1.26 -0.26
N GLY A 123 11.92 -2.21 0.66
CA GLY A 123 11.29 -3.49 0.36
C GLY A 123 9.84 -3.36 -0.08
N VAL A 124 9.01 -2.65 0.70
CA VAL A 124 7.60 -2.45 0.35
C VAL A 124 7.42 -1.61 -0.90
N SER A 125 8.27 -0.60 -1.10
CA SER A 125 8.23 0.24 -2.30
C SER A 125 8.44 -0.59 -3.57
N GLU A 126 9.42 -1.48 -3.56
CA GLU A 126 9.71 -2.36 -4.69
C GLU A 126 8.62 -3.41 -4.90
N LEU A 127 8.09 -3.95 -3.79
CA LEU A 127 7.01 -4.92 -3.83
C LEU A 127 5.75 -4.33 -4.47
N ILE A 128 5.34 -3.12 -4.05
CA ILE A 128 4.17 -2.43 -4.61
C ILE A 128 4.44 -1.99 -6.06
N ALA A 129 5.62 -1.47 -6.36
CA ALA A 129 5.96 -1.08 -7.74
C ALA A 129 5.88 -2.28 -8.70
N THR A 130 6.39 -3.44 -8.30
CA THR A 130 6.28 -4.69 -9.07
C THR A 130 4.83 -5.12 -9.24
N PHE A 131 4.04 -5.08 -8.16
CA PHE A 131 2.62 -5.41 -8.19
C PHE A 131 1.83 -4.52 -9.16
N LEU A 132 2.06 -3.21 -9.15
CA LEU A 132 1.40 -2.26 -10.07
C LEU A 132 1.86 -2.46 -11.52
N ALA A 133 3.15 -2.74 -11.73
CA ALA A 133 3.68 -3.04 -13.06
C ALA A 133 3.05 -4.30 -13.66
N GLU A 134 2.90 -5.37 -12.88
CA GLU A 134 2.24 -6.59 -13.33
C GLU A 134 0.73 -6.37 -13.58
N LEU A 135 0.03 -5.62 -12.73
CA LEU A 135 -1.37 -5.23 -12.98
C LEU A 135 -1.52 -4.45 -14.29
N SER A 136 -0.56 -3.61 -14.64
CA SER A 136 -0.62 -2.79 -15.85
C SER A 136 -0.64 -3.60 -17.15
N GLU A 137 -0.25 -4.86 -17.10
CA GLU A 137 -0.33 -5.79 -18.24
C GLU A 137 -1.76 -6.31 -18.46
N HIS A 138 -2.65 -6.16 -17.48
CA HIS A 138 -4.00 -6.77 -17.47
C HIS A 138 -5.16 -5.78 -17.50
N PHE A 139 -4.88 -4.49 -17.29
CA PHE A 139 -5.91 -3.43 -17.27
C PHE A 139 -5.52 -2.29 -18.21
N SER A 140 -6.54 -1.60 -18.76
CA SER A 140 -6.33 -0.41 -19.58
C SER A 140 -5.53 0.65 -18.85
N THR A 141 -5.92 0.92 -17.60
CA THR A 141 -5.18 1.79 -16.69
C THR A 141 -5.11 1.19 -15.31
N VAL A 142 -4.00 1.48 -14.62
CA VAL A 142 -3.82 1.19 -13.19
C VAL A 142 -3.57 2.51 -12.48
N SER A 143 -4.46 2.87 -11.57
CA SER A 143 -4.30 4.05 -10.72
C SER A 143 -3.91 3.62 -9.32
N PHE A 144 -2.90 4.26 -8.75
CA PHE A 144 -2.49 4.08 -7.36
C PHE A 144 -2.71 5.38 -6.60
N ILE A 145 -3.36 5.31 -5.45
CA ILE A 145 -3.56 6.43 -4.54
C ILE A 145 -3.31 6.00 -3.11
N SER A 146 -2.62 6.80 -2.33
CA SER A 146 -2.26 6.49 -0.95
C SER A 146 -2.38 7.68 -0.03
N VAL A 147 -2.60 7.40 1.25
CA VAL A 147 -2.38 8.30 2.37
C VAL A 147 -1.52 7.62 3.40
N ALA A 148 -0.84 8.39 4.23
CA ALA A 148 0.06 7.83 5.23
C ALA A 148 -0.71 7.30 6.46
N GLY A 149 -0.22 6.19 7.01
CA GLY A 149 -0.71 5.61 8.25
C GLY A 149 0.02 6.10 9.50
N ASN A 150 -0.42 5.64 10.66
CA ASN A 150 0.18 6.05 11.92
C ASN A 150 1.55 5.38 12.19
N HIS A 151 1.81 4.20 11.63
CA HIS A 151 3.10 3.50 11.75
C HIS A 151 4.22 4.18 10.96
N SER A 152 3.87 5.02 10.00
CA SER A 152 4.84 5.77 9.19
C SER A 152 5.33 7.08 9.83
N ARG A 153 4.91 7.40 11.06
CA ARG A 153 5.38 8.56 11.80
C ARG A 153 6.88 8.47 12.09
N ILE A 154 7.57 9.60 11.99
CA ILE A 154 8.98 9.72 12.38
C ILE A 154 9.11 9.79 13.90
N SER A 155 8.17 10.50 14.57
CA SER A 155 8.14 10.59 16.04
C SER A 155 7.20 9.56 16.65
N PRO A 156 7.64 8.80 17.67
CA PRO A 156 6.77 7.91 18.44
C PRO A 156 5.62 8.65 19.13
N ASN A 157 5.87 9.89 19.59
CA ASN A 157 4.84 10.70 20.22
C ASN A 157 3.91 11.30 19.16
N LYS A 158 2.62 10.96 19.23
CA LYS A 158 1.60 11.44 18.29
C LYS A 158 1.47 12.97 18.30
N GLU A 159 1.59 13.61 19.46
CA GLU A 159 1.47 15.06 19.60
C GLU A 159 2.67 15.83 18.98
N ASN A 160 3.82 15.18 18.91
CA ASN A 160 5.05 15.75 18.34
C ASN A 160 5.26 15.35 16.87
N SER A 161 4.34 14.60 16.29
CA SER A 161 4.43 14.11 14.92
C SER A 161 3.76 15.10 13.97
N LEU A 162 4.51 15.57 12.98
CA LEU A 162 3.95 16.37 11.91
C LEU A 162 3.19 15.48 10.92
N HIS A 163 2.04 15.93 10.45
CA HIS A 163 1.28 15.21 9.42
C HIS A 163 2.00 15.19 8.07
N THR A 164 2.82 16.19 7.82
CA THR A 164 3.64 16.35 6.60
C THR A 164 4.94 15.54 6.61
N GLU A 165 5.25 14.83 7.70
CA GLU A 165 6.47 14.02 7.83
C GLU A 165 6.11 12.56 8.04
N ARG A 166 5.86 11.85 6.94
CA ARG A 166 5.48 10.44 6.93
C ARG A 166 6.40 9.60 6.06
N LEU A 167 6.79 8.43 6.58
CA LEU A 167 7.66 7.50 5.85
C LEU A 167 6.94 6.86 4.65
N ASP A 168 5.62 6.69 4.72
CA ASP A 168 4.81 6.17 3.59
C ASP A 168 4.87 7.09 2.36
N ASP A 169 5.12 8.39 2.52
CA ASP A 169 5.28 9.33 1.41
C ASP A 169 6.53 9.00 0.55
N LEU A 170 7.56 8.40 1.16
CA LEU A 170 8.73 7.91 0.43
C LEU A 170 8.37 6.72 -0.46
N VAL A 171 7.43 5.88 -0.04
CA VAL A 171 6.92 4.76 -0.83
C VAL A 171 6.22 5.29 -2.08
N GLU A 172 5.32 6.25 -1.92
CA GLU A 172 4.62 6.89 -3.04
C GLU A 172 5.60 7.56 -4.01
N TRP A 173 6.55 8.33 -3.48
CA TRP A 173 7.60 8.97 -4.27
C TRP A 173 8.40 7.96 -5.08
N TYR A 174 8.81 6.86 -4.46
CA TYR A 174 9.55 5.80 -5.12
C TYR A 174 8.74 5.16 -6.25
N ILE A 175 7.49 4.78 -5.98
CA ILE A 175 6.59 4.18 -6.97
C ILE A 175 6.45 5.09 -8.19
N LYS A 176 6.23 6.39 -7.96
CA LYS A 176 6.13 7.39 -9.03
C LYS A 176 7.40 7.47 -9.87
N ALA A 177 8.56 7.54 -9.23
CA ALA A 177 9.85 7.57 -9.93
C ALA A 177 10.12 6.26 -10.70
N ARG A 178 9.76 5.13 -10.10
CA ARG A 178 10.04 3.80 -10.59
C ARG A 178 9.19 3.43 -11.80
N LEU A 179 7.94 3.82 -11.80
CA LEU A 179 6.97 3.51 -12.85
C LEU A 179 6.78 4.65 -13.88
N GLN A 180 7.64 5.65 -13.89
CA GLN A 180 7.52 6.81 -14.78
C GLN A 180 7.46 6.46 -16.29
N ASN A 181 7.96 5.30 -16.69
CA ASN A 181 7.93 4.83 -18.07
C ASN A 181 6.68 4.00 -18.41
N PHE A 182 5.85 3.67 -17.43
CA PHE A 182 4.60 2.97 -17.63
C PHE A 182 3.50 3.98 -17.98
N LYS A 183 3.09 4.00 -19.25
CA LYS A 183 2.14 5.01 -19.76
C LYS A 183 0.72 4.85 -19.23
N ASN A 184 0.38 3.66 -18.73
CA ASN A 184 -0.94 3.33 -18.20
C ASN A 184 -0.95 3.14 -16.69
N VAL A 185 0.13 3.48 -15.98
CA VAL A 185 0.18 3.52 -14.52
C VAL A 185 0.20 4.97 -14.04
N PHE A 186 -0.75 5.32 -13.19
CA PHE A 186 -0.94 6.67 -12.67
C PHE A 186 -0.82 6.66 -11.15
N VAL A 187 0.17 7.36 -10.62
CA VAL A 187 0.26 7.65 -9.18
C VAL A 187 -0.48 8.95 -8.94
N MET A 188 -1.66 8.84 -8.34
CA MET A 188 -2.57 9.94 -8.10
C MET A 188 -2.09 10.80 -6.93
N ASN A 189 -2.32 12.09 -7.00
CA ASN A 189 -1.95 13.04 -5.93
C ASN A 189 -3.10 14.02 -5.63
N ASP A 190 -4.34 13.57 -5.77
CA ASP A 190 -5.53 14.38 -5.50
C ASP A 190 -5.87 14.35 -3.99
N LYS A 191 -4.86 14.67 -3.16
CA LYS A 191 -5.01 14.73 -1.71
C LYS A 191 -5.69 16.03 -1.29
N ILE A 192 -6.62 15.95 -0.35
CA ILE A 192 -7.18 17.11 0.36
C ILE A 192 -6.15 17.61 1.37
N ASP A 193 -5.53 16.67 2.06
CA ASP A 193 -4.35 16.84 2.90
C ASP A 193 -3.55 15.52 2.96
N GLU A 194 -2.52 15.42 3.78
CA GLU A 194 -1.65 14.24 3.87
C GLU A 194 -2.37 12.98 4.38
N THR A 195 -3.54 13.15 5.01
CA THR A 195 -4.33 12.06 5.64
C THR A 195 -5.58 11.69 4.85
N MET A 196 -5.93 12.46 3.80
CA MET A 196 -7.21 12.35 3.13
C MET A 196 -7.12 12.65 1.63
N TYR A 197 -7.78 11.85 0.82
CA TYR A 197 -7.95 12.09 -0.62
C TYR A 197 -9.39 11.87 -1.07
N THR A 198 -9.73 12.40 -2.24
CA THR A 198 -10.92 11.98 -2.98
C THR A 198 -10.54 11.46 -4.37
N ILE A 199 -11.27 10.45 -4.84
CA ILE A 199 -11.16 9.95 -6.20
C ILE A 199 -12.55 9.77 -6.81
N ASP A 200 -12.71 10.22 -8.05
CA ASP A 200 -13.96 10.05 -8.79
C ASP A 200 -13.85 8.82 -9.71
N ILE A 201 -14.72 7.84 -9.50
CA ILE A 201 -14.78 6.60 -10.27
C ILE A 201 -16.18 6.47 -10.86
N ARG A 202 -16.30 6.52 -12.19
CA ARG A 202 -17.59 6.41 -12.91
C ARG A 202 -18.68 7.35 -12.33
N GLY A 203 -18.32 8.58 -12.05
CA GLY A 203 -19.24 9.61 -11.52
C GLY A 203 -19.62 9.47 -10.05
N LYS A 204 -18.94 8.62 -9.30
CA LYS A 204 -19.10 8.46 -7.86
C LYS A 204 -17.81 8.88 -7.16
N THR A 205 -17.93 9.76 -6.16
CA THR A 205 -16.77 10.19 -5.35
C THR A 205 -16.54 9.23 -4.21
N TYR A 206 -15.31 8.75 -4.09
CA TYR A 206 -14.81 7.97 -2.96
C TYR A 206 -13.85 8.85 -2.16
N LEU A 207 -13.94 8.76 -0.83
CA LEU A 207 -13.06 9.44 0.11
C LEU A 207 -12.19 8.38 0.78
N GLY A 208 -10.87 8.55 0.77
CA GLY A 208 -9.94 7.65 1.45
C GLY A 208 -9.28 8.32 2.65
N ILE A 209 -9.18 7.59 3.75
CA ILE A 209 -8.50 7.96 5.00
C ILE A 209 -7.79 6.73 5.58
N HIS A 210 -6.78 6.95 6.43
CA HIS A 210 -6.22 5.80 7.17
C HIS A 210 -7.20 5.29 8.23
N GLY A 211 -7.64 6.14 9.15
CA GLY A 211 -8.64 5.82 10.18
C GLY A 211 -8.18 6.08 11.62
N ASP A 212 -6.92 6.41 11.85
CA ASP A 212 -6.36 6.65 13.18
C ASP A 212 -6.79 7.98 13.82
N TYR A 213 -7.16 8.95 13.00
CA TYR A 213 -7.73 10.23 13.43
C TYR A 213 -9.24 10.30 13.26
N ASP A 214 -9.80 9.55 12.32
CA ASP A 214 -11.15 9.77 11.79
C ASP A 214 -12.04 8.51 11.81
N GLY A 215 -11.65 7.48 12.55
CA GLY A 215 -12.28 6.16 12.56
C GLY A 215 -13.69 6.05 13.17
N SER A 216 -14.32 7.14 13.61
CA SER A 216 -15.65 7.06 14.21
C SER A 216 -16.77 7.41 13.22
N ALA A 217 -17.87 6.66 13.29
CA ALA A 217 -19.11 6.92 12.56
C ALA A 217 -19.65 8.36 12.76
N ALA A 218 -19.38 8.98 13.89
CA ALA A 218 -19.77 10.36 14.17
C ALA A 218 -19.08 11.38 13.25
N LYS A 219 -17.99 11.00 12.60
CA LYS A 219 -17.19 11.88 11.71
C LYS A 219 -17.58 11.80 10.24
N VAL A 220 -18.42 10.84 9.82
CA VAL A 220 -18.80 10.69 8.42
C VAL A 220 -19.31 12.00 7.81
N GLN A 221 -20.12 12.74 8.56
CA GLN A 221 -20.65 14.03 8.09
C GLN A 221 -19.56 15.11 8.02
N SER A 222 -18.62 15.11 8.97
CA SER A 222 -17.47 16.03 8.95
C SER A 222 -16.56 15.73 7.77
N LEU A 223 -16.28 14.47 7.51
CA LEU A 223 -15.48 14.02 6.37
C LEU A 223 -16.12 14.41 5.03
N GLN A 224 -17.46 14.25 4.90
CA GLN A 224 -18.18 14.70 3.71
C GLN A 224 -18.10 16.23 3.53
N THR A 225 -18.14 16.99 4.62
CA THR A 225 -17.99 18.44 4.58
C THR A 225 -16.58 18.83 4.13
N LEU A 226 -15.55 18.16 4.61
CA LEU A 226 -14.17 18.36 4.21
C LEU A 226 -13.93 18.00 2.74
N ALA A 227 -14.58 16.96 2.23
CA ALA A 227 -14.53 16.59 0.83
C ALA A 227 -15.09 17.67 -0.12
N GLY A 228 -15.95 18.57 0.39
CA GLY A 228 -16.53 19.66 -0.38
C GLY A 228 -17.50 19.23 -1.49
N LYS A 229 -17.83 17.96 -1.59
CA LYS A 229 -18.71 17.37 -2.61
C LYS A 229 -19.39 16.11 -2.05
N PRO A 230 -20.52 15.66 -2.64
CA PRO A 230 -21.19 14.44 -2.21
C PRO A 230 -20.27 13.22 -2.30
N VAL A 231 -20.15 12.47 -1.20
CA VAL A 231 -19.32 11.27 -1.11
C VAL A 231 -20.23 10.04 -1.23
N TYR A 232 -19.88 9.13 -2.14
CA TYR A 232 -20.56 7.85 -2.32
C TYR A 232 -20.11 6.82 -1.28
N ALA A 233 -18.80 6.73 -1.04
CA ALA A 233 -18.24 5.83 -0.05
C ALA A 233 -16.97 6.40 0.60
N ILE A 234 -16.76 6.03 1.86
CA ILE A 234 -15.52 6.29 2.62
C ILE A 234 -14.75 4.98 2.71
N LEU A 235 -13.47 5.02 2.35
CA LEU A 235 -12.54 3.89 2.36
C LEU A 235 -11.54 4.09 3.50
N SER A 236 -11.35 3.09 4.37
CA SER A 236 -10.43 3.15 5.49
C SER A 236 -9.73 1.82 5.77
N GLY A 237 -8.65 1.86 6.56
CA GLY A 237 -7.92 0.74 7.13
C GLY A 237 -7.86 0.80 8.65
N HIS A 238 -6.67 0.64 9.23
CA HIS A 238 -6.26 0.86 10.61
C HIS A 238 -6.76 -0.15 11.65
N LEU A 239 -8.02 -0.53 11.63
CA LEU A 239 -8.58 -1.42 12.66
C LEU A 239 -8.47 -2.92 12.33
N HIS A 240 -7.75 -3.28 11.29
CA HIS A 240 -7.38 -4.64 10.88
C HIS A 240 -8.55 -5.62 10.71
N HIS A 241 -9.78 -5.12 10.47
CA HIS A 241 -10.93 -5.99 10.20
C HIS A 241 -11.81 -5.47 9.06
N ASN A 242 -12.40 -6.39 8.33
CA ASN A 242 -13.30 -6.05 7.23
C ASN A 242 -14.67 -5.62 7.78
N ARG A 243 -15.14 -4.45 7.34
CA ARG A 243 -16.45 -3.93 7.71
C ARG A 243 -17.06 -3.12 6.56
N VAL A 244 -18.32 -3.39 6.26
CA VAL A 244 -19.09 -2.60 5.30
C VAL A 244 -20.40 -2.18 5.95
N GLU A 245 -20.63 -0.88 6.02
CA GLU A 245 -21.81 -0.29 6.64
C GLU A 245 -22.37 0.84 5.79
N SER A 246 -23.57 1.29 6.12
CA SER A 246 -24.15 2.53 5.62
C SER A 246 -24.47 3.44 6.79
N ILE A 247 -23.80 4.59 6.84
CA ILE A 247 -23.97 5.59 7.91
C ILE A 247 -24.51 6.85 7.26
N GLN A 248 -25.72 7.26 7.66
CA GLN A 248 -26.40 8.44 7.10
C GLN A 248 -26.46 8.46 5.56
N GLY A 249 -26.66 7.27 4.95
CA GLY A 249 -26.71 7.11 3.50
C GLY A 249 -25.34 7.03 2.79
N ILE A 250 -24.23 7.24 3.49
CA ILE A 250 -22.88 7.10 2.96
C ILE A 250 -22.37 5.68 3.28
N LYS A 251 -21.85 4.99 2.28
CA LYS A 251 -21.22 3.68 2.47
C LYS A 251 -19.84 3.87 3.13
N THR A 252 -19.56 3.11 4.18
CA THR A 252 -18.23 3.03 4.76
C THR A 252 -17.67 1.64 4.52
N VAL A 253 -16.47 1.57 3.97
CA VAL A 253 -15.75 0.32 3.65
C VAL A 253 -14.43 0.35 4.37
N MET A 254 -14.29 -0.49 5.36
CA MET A 254 -13.03 -0.70 6.08
C MET A 254 -12.41 -2.00 5.61
N ALA A 255 -11.15 -1.94 5.20
CA ALA A 255 -10.40 -3.12 4.83
C ALA A 255 -9.67 -3.71 6.04
N GLY A 256 -9.58 -5.02 6.09
CA GLY A 256 -8.72 -5.71 7.03
C GLY A 256 -7.25 -5.52 6.70
N SER A 257 -6.40 -5.83 7.66
CA SER A 257 -4.95 -5.80 7.49
C SER A 257 -4.47 -6.88 6.53
N PHE A 258 -3.51 -6.51 5.68
CA PHE A 258 -2.79 -7.47 4.85
C PHE A 258 -1.91 -8.40 5.71
N MET A 259 -1.39 -7.90 6.81
CA MET A 259 -0.63 -8.67 7.79
C MET A 259 -1.47 -9.72 8.52
N GLY A 260 -2.78 -9.53 8.62
CA GLY A 260 -3.66 -10.37 9.44
C GLY A 260 -3.76 -9.89 10.90
N VAL A 261 -3.88 -10.81 11.82
CA VAL A 261 -3.98 -10.52 13.27
C VAL A 261 -2.58 -10.34 13.84
N ASP A 262 -2.37 -9.25 14.59
CA ASP A 262 -1.11 -8.98 15.28
C ASP A 262 -1.03 -9.69 16.64
N ASP A 263 -1.74 -9.39 17.67
CA ASP A 263 -1.68 -10.09 18.98
C ASP A 263 -3.06 -10.25 19.64
#